data_47e16b75d8dbb020c02709edae6b70f8
#
_entry.id   47e16b75d8dbb020c02709edae6b70f8
#
_cell.length_a   1.000
_cell.length_b   1.000
_cell.length_c   1.000
_cell.angle_alpha   90.00
_cell.angle_beta   90.00
_cell.angle_gamma   90.00
#
_symmetry.space_group_name_H-M   'P 1'
#
loop_
_entity.id
_entity.type
_entity.pdbx_description
1 polymer ?
#
loop_
_entity_poly.entity_id
_entity_poly.type
_entity_poly.pdbx_seq_one_letter_code
_entity_poly.pdbx_strand_id
1 'polypeptide(L)'
;MLQTGIVYRVADLVIEAGALILAELRRPGGPRGSGYKAEVDLEIEVVLRRGLEQILSCDFVGEETGRHQTGHRYCWVVDPNDGTADFLAGRSGSAVSVGLLDEGEPVLGVVYAPGTPRGSDCIAWQQGMNALFRNGRVIAPSKQNRDLKGSVVFVSSAAASKRAENDILCAPATCEPIPSIAYRLARVAAGDGAAGVSLYPVSPHDIVAGHALLKAVGGDIFDQDGKPIRYTVSAEFIYPVEQCFGGQVEACRTLLTRQWLTLLKLEPGA
;
A
#
# COMPACT_ATOMS: atom_id res chain seq x y z
N MET A 1 20.66 -1.69 14.88
CA MET A 1 20.43 -2.08 13.47
C MET A 1 19.38 -3.18 13.45
N LEU A 2 18.45 -3.10 12.50
CA LEU A 2 17.42 -4.13 12.30
C LEU A 2 18.09 -5.46 11.95
N GLN A 3 17.63 -6.56 12.57
CA GLN A 3 18.19 -7.91 12.33
C GLN A 3 17.96 -8.30 10.86
N THR A 4 18.99 -8.84 10.22
CA THR A 4 18.89 -9.32 8.84
C THR A 4 17.89 -10.49 8.75
N GLY A 5 17.01 -10.44 7.75
CA GLY A 5 16.08 -11.53 7.47
C GLY A 5 14.74 -11.48 8.23
N ILE A 6 14.48 -10.45 9.03
CA ILE A 6 13.16 -10.24 9.65
C ILE A 6 12.05 -10.21 8.59
N VAL A 7 12.30 -9.61 7.45
CA VAL A 7 11.32 -9.48 6.34
C VAL A 7 10.75 -10.82 5.89
N TYR A 8 11.51 -11.90 5.92
CA TYR A 8 11.00 -13.22 5.53
C TYR A 8 9.98 -13.76 6.52
N ARG A 9 10.26 -13.61 7.83
CA ARG A 9 9.33 -14.00 8.89
C ARG A 9 8.04 -13.16 8.83
N VAL A 10 8.17 -11.87 8.52
CA VAL A 10 7.02 -10.98 8.32
C VAL A 10 6.24 -11.39 7.08
N ALA A 11 6.90 -11.73 5.97
CA ALA A 11 6.23 -12.17 4.75
C ALA A 11 5.45 -13.48 4.96
N ASP A 12 6.03 -14.45 5.67
CA ASP A 12 5.36 -15.70 6.01
C ASP A 12 4.11 -15.45 6.86
N LEU A 13 4.22 -14.59 7.89
CA LEU A 13 3.10 -14.19 8.75
C LEU A 13 2.00 -13.48 7.96
N VAL A 14 2.37 -12.56 7.06
CA VAL A 14 1.42 -11.80 6.23
C VAL A 14 0.70 -12.70 5.24
N ILE A 15 1.39 -13.69 4.66
CA ILE A 15 0.77 -14.68 3.77
C ILE A 15 -0.21 -15.58 4.55
N GLU A 16 0.17 -16.02 5.75
CA GLU A 16 -0.71 -16.81 6.62
C GLU A 16 -1.97 -16.01 7.01
N ALA A 17 -1.80 -14.78 7.48
CA ALA A 17 -2.90 -13.90 7.86
C ALA A 17 -3.82 -13.57 6.66
N GLY A 18 -3.24 -13.31 5.48
CA GLY A 18 -3.99 -13.02 4.26
C GLY A 18 -4.81 -14.21 3.71
N ALA A 19 -4.56 -15.43 4.18
CA ALA A 19 -5.42 -16.58 3.86
C ALA A 19 -6.85 -16.37 4.38
N LEU A 20 -7.05 -15.59 5.45
CA LEU A 20 -8.35 -15.25 5.99
C LEU A 20 -9.16 -14.38 4.99
N ILE A 21 -8.52 -13.49 4.25
CA ILE A 21 -9.16 -12.70 3.17
C ILE A 21 -9.75 -13.64 2.11
N LEU A 22 -8.98 -14.63 1.66
CA LEU A 22 -9.46 -15.60 0.66
C LEU A 22 -10.58 -16.48 1.19
N ALA A 23 -10.52 -16.89 2.45
CA ALA A 23 -11.58 -17.68 3.10
C ALA A 23 -12.87 -16.87 3.17
N GLU A 24 -12.79 -15.60 3.55
CA GLU A 24 -13.96 -14.74 3.67
C GLU A 24 -14.57 -14.39 2.30
N LEU A 25 -13.74 -14.14 1.25
CA LEU A 25 -14.24 -13.94 -0.13
C LEU A 25 -14.98 -15.15 -0.69
N ARG A 26 -14.62 -16.36 -0.26
CA ARG A 26 -15.25 -17.62 -0.72
C ARG A 26 -16.45 -18.01 0.14
N ARG A 27 -16.75 -17.23 1.16
CA ARG A 27 -17.85 -17.54 2.08
C ARG A 27 -19.20 -17.52 1.35
N PRO A 28 -20.09 -18.51 1.59
CA PRO A 28 -21.46 -18.42 1.12
C PRO A 28 -22.15 -17.15 1.64
N GLY A 29 -22.65 -16.31 0.73
CA GLY A 29 -23.24 -15.01 1.05
C GLY A 29 -22.26 -13.83 1.01
N GLY A 30 -20.99 -14.07 0.69
CA GLY A 30 -19.96 -13.03 0.56
C GLY A 30 -19.30 -12.63 1.89
N PRO A 31 -18.39 -11.65 1.85
CA PRO A 31 -17.68 -11.16 3.01
C PRO A 31 -18.61 -10.51 4.05
N ARG A 32 -18.31 -10.75 5.33
CA ARG A 32 -19.05 -10.16 6.46
C ARG A 32 -18.60 -8.73 6.70
N GLY A 33 -19.55 -7.84 6.94
CA GLY A 33 -19.29 -6.43 7.26
C GLY A 33 -20.23 -5.48 6.55
N SER A 34 -19.99 -4.19 6.72
CA SER A 34 -20.78 -3.13 6.07
C SER A 34 -19.97 -1.83 5.95
N GLY A 35 -20.26 -1.07 4.91
CA GLY A 35 -19.59 0.22 4.66
C GLY A 35 -18.10 0.02 4.37
N TYR A 36 -17.25 0.43 5.30
CA TYR A 36 -15.79 0.35 5.21
C TYR A 36 -15.19 -0.56 6.29
N LYS A 37 -15.98 -1.45 6.91
CA LYS A 37 -15.54 -2.33 7.99
C LYS A 37 -15.91 -3.77 7.68
N ALA A 38 -14.93 -4.62 7.47
CA ALA A 38 -15.09 -6.05 7.37
C ALA A 38 -14.75 -6.72 8.71
N GLU A 39 -15.52 -7.73 9.10
CA GLU A 39 -15.27 -8.42 10.38
C GLU A 39 -13.91 -9.13 10.39
N VAL A 40 -13.48 -9.62 9.24
CA VAL A 40 -12.20 -10.31 9.07
C VAL A 40 -11.00 -9.40 9.30
N ASP A 41 -11.14 -8.08 9.11
CA ASP A 41 -10.03 -7.12 9.25
C ASP A 41 -9.48 -7.14 10.69
N LEU A 42 -10.36 -7.13 11.69
CA LEU A 42 -9.95 -7.28 13.08
C LEU A 42 -9.32 -8.66 13.37
N GLU A 43 -9.86 -9.72 12.78
CA GLU A 43 -9.32 -11.09 12.96
C GLU A 43 -7.87 -11.14 12.42
N ILE A 44 -7.63 -10.57 11.25
CA ILE A 44 -6.30 -10.51 10.60
C ILE A 44 -5.34 -9.66 11.44
N GLU A 45 -5.77 -8.47 11.88
CA GLU A 45 -4.89 -7.57 12.64
C GLU A 45 -4.46 -8.16 13.97
N VAL A 46 -5.34 -8.89 14.67
CA VAL A 46 -5.00 -9.61 15.91
C VAL A 46 -3.93 -10.69 15.66
N VAL A 47 -4.04 -11.43 14.57
CA VAL A 47 -3.01 -12.43 14.17
C VAL A 47 -1.69 -11.75 13.88
N LEU A 48 -1.72 -10.69 13.06
CA LEU A 48 -0.52 -9.91 12.67
C LEU A 48 0.16 -9.32 13.91
N ARG A 49 -0.59 -8.66 14.78
CA ARG A 49 -0.05 -8.02 15.99
C ARG A 49 0.69 -9.02 16.86
N ARG A 50 0.08 -10.19 17.15
CA ARG A 50 0.71 -11.25 17.95
C ARG A 50 2.00 -11.77 17.32
N GLY A 51 1.98 -12.02 16.01
CA GLY A 51 3.15 -12.53 15.30
C GLY A 51 4.27 -11.50 15.19
N LEU A 52 3.93 -10.24 14.91
CA LEU A 52 4.89 -9.14 14.80
C LEU A 52 5.57 -8.85 16.15
N GLU A 53 4.82 -8.91 17.27
CA GLU A 53 5.38 -8.78 18.62
C GLU A 53 6.41 -9.86 18.93
N GLN A 54 6.22 -11.11 18.45
CA GLN A 54 7.19 -12.20 18.59
C GLN A 54 8.41 -12.03 17.66
N ILE A 55 8.26 -11.31 16.54
CA ILE A 55 9.34 -11.03 15.61
C ILE A 55 10.22 -9.89 16.15
N LEU A 56 9.60 -8.78 16.53
CA LEU A 56 10.22 -7.60 17.12
C LEU A 56 9.20 -6.90 18.02
N SER A 57 9.38 -7.02 19.33
CA SER A 57 8.56 -6.30 20.31
C SER A 57 8.91 -4.81 20.28
N CYS A 58 7.97 -3.99 19.80
CA CYS A 58 8.12 -2.54 19.67
C CYS A 58 6.73 -1.88 19.60
N ASP A 59 6.69 -0.58 19.36
CA ASP A 59 5.45 0.15 19.18
C ASP A 59 4.63 -0.40 17.99
N PHE A 60 3.30 -0.25 18.06
CA PHE A 60 2.37 -0.78 17.08
C PHE A 60 1.27 0.24 16.78
N VAL A 61 0.96 0.43 15.50
CA VAL A 61 -0.16 1.21 14.99
C VAL A 61 -0.90 0.36 13.97
N GLY A 62 -2.13 -0.03 14.30
CA GLY A 62 -3.02 -0.76 13.41
C GLY A 62 -4.26 0.07 13.08
N GLU A 63 -4.93 -0.28 12.00
CA GLU A 63 -6.17 0.35 11.58
C GLU A 63 -7.31 0.01 12.54
N GLU A 64 -7.43 -1.27 12.95
CA GLU A 64 -8.57 -1.79 13.71
C GLU A 64 -8.35 -1.75 15.23
N THR A 65 -7.16 -2.13 15.71
CA THR A 65 -6.86 -2.18 17.15
C THR A 65 -6.21 -0.90 17.67
N GLY A 66 -5.98 0.08 16.81
CA GLY A 66 -5.46 1.37 17.17
C GLY A 66 -3.97 1.33 17.53
N ARG A 67 -3.58 2.19 18.48
CA ARG A 67 -2.19 2.48 18.79
C ARG A 67 -1.77 1.89 20.12
N HIS A 68 -0.60 1.25 20.15
CA HIS A 68 0.11 0.87 21.36
C HIS A 68 1.52 1.43 21.27
N GLN A 69 1.77 2.52 21.97
CA GLN A 69 3.01 3.29 21.86
C GLN A 69 3.64 3.46 23.24
N THR A 70 4.91 3.07 23.33
CA THR A 70 5.75 3.15 24.54
C THR A 70 6.90 4.14 24.35
N GLY A 71 7.03 4.74 23.16
CA GLY A 71 8.15 5.56 22.73
C GLY A 71 9.34 4.72 22.24
N HIS A 72 9.08 3.50 21.78
CA HIS A 72 10.11 2.67 21.21
C HIS A 72 10.60 3.25 19.88
N ARG A 73 11.89 3.05 19.56
CA ARG A 73 12.51 3.50 18.31
C ARG A 73 11.81 2.97 17.05
N TYR A 74 11.42 1.68 17.10
CA TYR A 74 10.69 1.02 16.00
C TYR A 74 9.19 1.05 16.25
N CYS A 75 8.42 1.16 15.16
CA CYS A 75 6.96 1.10 15.19
C CYS A 75 6.44 0.28 14.01
N TRP A 76 5.71 -0.80 14.31
CA TRP A 76 4.93 -1.51 13.31
C TRP A 76 3.71 -0.68 12.89
N VAL A 77 3.46 -0.61 11.60
CA VAL A 77 2.31 0.10 11.01
C VAL A 77 1.59 -0.87 10.09
N VAL A 78 0.33 -1.19 10.41
CA VAL A 78 -0.40 -2.32 9.86
C VAL A 78 -1.76 -1.90 9.36
N ASP A 79 -2.08 -2.32 8.13
CA ASP A 79 -3.43 -2.38 7.57
C ASP A 79 -3.73 -3.85 7.24
N PRO A 80 -4.74 -4.44 7.89
CA PRO A 80 -5.09 -5.84 7.70
C PRO A 80 -5.69 -6.14 6.33
N ASN A 81 -6.32 -5.15 5.66
CA ASN A 81 -7.05 -5.35 4.41
C ASN A 81 -7.30 -4.04 3.64
N ASP A 82 -6.24 -3.33 3.24
CA ASP A 82 -6.37 -2.11 2.41
C ASP A 82 -7.24 -2.37 1.17
N GLY A 83 -8.30 -1.57 1.02
CA GLY A 83 -9.32 -1.74 -0.01
C GLY A 83 -10.59 -2.45 0.47
N THR A 84 -10.95 -2.32 1.76
CA THR A 84 -12.08 -2.99 2.42
C THR A 84 -13.42 -2.79 1.70
N ALA A 85 -13.71 -1.59 1.17
CA ALA A 85 -14.97 -1.34 0.45
C ALA A 85 -15.11 -2.22 -0.81
N ASP A 86 -14.02 -2.37 -1.57
CA ASP A 86 -13.98 -3.26 -2.74
C ASP A 86 -14.05 -4.74 -2.34
N PHE A 87 -13.36 -5.10 -1.27
CA PHE A 87 -13.42 -6.44 -0.68
C PHE A 87 -14.86 -6.83 -0.29
N LEU A 88 -15.58 -5.97 0.44
CA LEU A 88 -16.97 -6.19 0.84
C LEU A 88 -17.91 -6.29 -0.37
N ALA A 89 -17.58 -5.64 -1.47
CA ALA A 89 -18.30 -5.78 -2.74
C ALA A 89 -17.90 -7.04 -3.53
N GLY A 90 -17.10 -7.94 -2.95
CA GLY A 90 -16.64 -9.18 -3.59
C GLY A 90 -15.59 -8.96 -4.68
N ARG A 91 -14.99 -7.78 -4.76
CA ARG A 91 -13.93 -7.47 -5.74
C ARG A 91 -12.56 -7.89 -5.21
N SER A 92 -11.73 -8.38 -6.12
CA SER A 92 -10.35 -8.76 -5.82
C SER A 92 -9.40 -7.57 -5.85
N GLY A 93 -8.25 -7.68 -5.16
CA GLY A 93 -7.17 -6.69 -5.21
C GLY A 93 -7.03 -5.86 -3.93
N SER A 94 -7.72 -6.22 -2.84
CA SER A 94 -7.35 -5.76 -1.50
C SER A 94 -6.04 -6.42 -1.04
N ALA A 95 -5.37 -5.84 -0.07
CA ALA A 95 -4.06 -6.32 0.36
C ALA A 95 -3.81 -6.12 1.87
N VAL A 96 -3.09 -7.05 2.46
CA VAL A 96 -2.46 -6.88 3.77
C VAL A 96 -1.22 -6.01 3.60
N SER A 97 -1.07 -4.97 4.42
CA SER A 97 0.04 -4.02 4.42
C SER A 97 0.71 -4.00 5.78
N VAL A 98 2.00 -4.37 5.83
CA VAL A 98 2.81 -4.33 7.06
C VAL A 98 4.08 -3.55 6.80
N GLY A 99 4.21 -2.41 7.46
CA GLY A 99 5.40 -1.57 7.44
C GLY A 99 6.09 -1.50 8.80
N LEU A 100 7.39 -1.20 8.80
CA LEU A 100 8.15 -0.87 10.00
C LEU A 100 8.81 0.48 9.82
N LEU A 101 8.59 1.36 10.78
CA LEU A 101 9.31 2.62 10.91
C LEU A 101 10.48 2.48 11.89
N ASP A 102 11.60 3.14 11.60
CA ASP A 102 12.72 3.38 12.49
C ASP A 102 12.84 4.89 12.70
N GLU A 103 12.43 5.40 13.86
CA GLU A 103 12.39 6.83 14.16
C GLU A 103 11.63 7.65 13.08
N GLY A 104 10.54 7.10 12.56
CA GLY A 104 9.73 7.72 11.49
C GLY A 104 10.17 7.42 10.07
N GLU A 105 11.31 6.73 9.86
CA GLU A 105 11.79 6.34 8.52
C GLU A 105 11.30 4.94 8.14
N PRO A 106 10.64 4.74 6.98
CA PRO A 106 10.24 3.43 6.51
C PRO A 106 11.45 2.55 6.18
N VAL A 107 11.62 1.44 6.92
CA VAL A 107 12.79 0.54 6.84
C VAL A 107 12.44 -0.90 6.45
N LEU A 108 11.17 -1.29 6.51
CA LEU A 108 10.67 -2.57 6.05
C LEU A 108 9.25 -2.40 5.51
N GLY A 109 8.94 -3.09 4.43
CA GLY A 109 7.59 -3.18 3.89
C GLY A 109 7.31 -4.57 3.34
N VAL A 110 6.14 -5.09 3.69
CA VAL A 110 5.55 -6.29 3.11
C VAL A 110 4.11 -5.97 2.72
N VAL A 111 3.78 -6.16 1.45
CA VAL A 111 2.43 -6.02 0.93
C VAL A 111 2.03 -7.32 0.26
N TYR A 112 0.91 -7.89 0.66
CA TYR A 112 0.38 -9.14 0.13
C TYR A 112 -1.05 -8.98 -0.34
N ALA A 113 -1.27 -9.13 -1.64
CA ALA A 113 -2.58 -9.21 -2.26
C ALA A 113 -2.92 -10.68 -2.52
N PRO A 114 -3.74 -11.33 -1.67
CA PRO A 114 -4.01 -12.77 -1.76
C PRO A 114 -4.86 -13.14 -2.98
N GLY A 115 -5.76 -12.25 -3.39
CA GLY A 115 -6.69 -12.47 -4.50
C GLY A 115 -6.52 -11.41 -5.57
N THR A 116 -5.75 -11.69 -6.62
CA THR A 116 -5.65 -10.85 -7.81
C THR A 116 -5.97 -11.65 -9.07
N PRO A 117 -6.28 -11.00 -10.21
CA PRO A 117 -6.45 -11.71 -11.48
C PRO A 117 -5.22 -12.52 -11.92
N ARG A 118 -4.05 -12.23 -11.33
CA ARG A 118 -2.77 -12.91 -11.63
C ARG A 118 -2.40 -13.97 -10.58
N GLY A 119 -3.27 -14.25 -9.62
CA GLY A 119 -3.00 -15.08 -8.44
C GLY A 119 -2.58 -14.23 -7.24
N SER A 120 -2.02 -14.85 -6.22
CA SER A 120 -1.50 -14.13 -5.06
C SER A 120 -0.19 -13.42 -5.39
N ASP A 121 0.03 -12.25 -4.76
CA ASP A 121 1.21 -11.43 -5.00
C ASP A 121 1.73 -10.85 -3.70
N CYS A 122 2.93 -11.26 -3.29
CA CYS A 122 3.62 -10.81 -2.08
C CYS A 122 4.89 -10.06 -2.49
N ILE A 123 5.00 -8.78 -2.14
CA ILE A 123 6.17 -7.95 -2.42
C ILE A 123 6.75 -7.48 -1.09
N ALA A 124 8.05 -7.69 -0.91
CA ALA A 124 8.71 -7.47 0.36
C ALA A 124 10.13 -6.90 0.21
N TRP A 125 10.51 -6.07 1.18
CA TRP A 125 11.86 -5.51 1.30
C TRP A 125 12.16 -5.07 2.73
N GLN A 126 13.42 -5.07 3.07
CA GLN A 126 13.97 -4.55 4.32
C GLN A 126 15.24 -3.76 4.03
N GLN A 127 15.47 -2.69 4.76
CA GLN A 127 16.71 -1.89 4.69
C GLN A 127 17.95 -2.78 4.85
N GLY A 128 18.93 -2.57 3.97
CA GLY A 128 20.13 -3.38 3.88
C GLY A 128 20.06 -4.51 2.84
N MET A 129 18.90 -4.76 2.24
CA MET A 129 18.76 -5.66 1.10
C MET A 129 19.03 -4.91 -0.21
N ASN A 130 19.74 -5.58 -1.13
CA ASN A 130 20.08 -5.01 -2.44
C ASN A 130 18.96 -5.10 -3.47
N ALA A 131 17.88 -5.82 -3.18
CA ALA A 131 16.78 -6.06 -4.10
C ALA A 131 15.48 -6.35 -3.35
N LEU A 132 14.35 -6.14 -4.05
CA LEU A 132 13.02 -6.56 -3.60
C LEU A 132 12.84 -8.07 -3.77
N PHE A 133 11.91 -8.62 -2.99
CA PHE A 133 11.38 -9.97 -3.21
C PHE A 133 9.95 -9.90 -3.70
N ARG A 134 9.60 -10.77 -4.65
CA ARG A 134 8.22 -10.98 -5.08
C ARG A 134 7.94 -12.47 -5.13
N ASN A 135 6.99 -12.93 -4.33
CA ASN A 135 6.62 -14.35 -4.23
C ASN A 135 7.83 -15.26 -3.94
N GLY A 136 8.68 -14.85 -3.00
CA GLY A 136 9.89 -15.59 -2.60
C GLY A 136 11.08 -15.51 -3.58
N ARG A 137 10.95 -14.76 -4.68
CA ARG A 137 12.03 -14.59 -5.68
C ARG A 137 12.60 -13.18 -5.65
N VAL A 138 13.91 -13.06 -5.81
CA VAL A 138 14.58 -11.77 -5.97
C VAL A 138 14.11 -11.14 -7.27
N ILE A 139 13.64 -9.89 -7.19
CA ILE A 139 13.38 -9.07 -8.36
C ILE A 139 14.66 -8.26 -8.62
N ALA A 140 15.30 -8.49 -9.76
CA ALA A 140 16.39 -7.62 -10.19
C ALA A 140 15.87 -6.17 -10.27
N PRO A 141 16.66 -5.16 -9.81
CA PRO A 141 16.32 -3.78 -10.04
C PRO A 141 16.13 -3.61 -11.55
N SER A 142 14.90 -3.57 -12.01
CA SER A 142 14.68 -3.24 -13.42
C SER A 142 15.20 -1.82 -13.61
N LYS A 143 15.76 -1.51 -14.80
CA LYS A 143 15.89 -0.13 -15.25
C LYS A 143 14.44 0.36 -15.42
N GLN A 144 13.82 0.70 -14.31
CA GLN A 144 12.42 1.11 -14.29
C GLN A 144 12.29 2.27 -15.27
N ASN A 145 11.31 2.15 -16.13
CA ASN A 145 10.95 3.22 -17.04
C ASN A 145 10.56 4.41 -16.14
N ARG A 146 11.47 5.38 -15.99
CA ARG A 146 11.28 6.55 -15.12
C ARG A 146 10.26 7.51 -15.70
N ASP A 147 9.85 7.26 -16.94
CA ASP A 147 8.92 8.04 -17.72
C ASP A 147 7.50 7.45 -17.67
N LEU A 148 6.49 8.31 -17.82
CA LEU A 148 5.10 7.90 -18.01
C LEU A 148 4.88 7.20 -19.35
N LYS A 149 5.70 7.51 -20.36
CA LYS A 149 5.55 6.95 -21.72
C LYS A 149 5.74 5.44 -21.74
N GLY A 150 4.70 4.72 -22.17
CA GLY A 150 4.71 3.25 -22.23
C GLY A 150 4.67 2.55 -20.88
N SER A 151 4.31 3.29 -19.82
CA SER A 151 4.16 2.78 -18.46
C SER A 151 2.70 2.74 -18.03
N VAL A 152 2.45 2.30 -16.79
CA VAL A 152 1.13 2.23 -16.17
C VAL A 152 1.13 3.15 -14.94
N VAL A 153 0.02 3.87 -14.75
CA VAL A 153 -0.33 4.55 -13.50
C VAL A 153 -1.46 3.77 -12.84
N PHE A 154 -1.21 3.30 -11.62
CA PHE A 154 -2.23 2.60 -10.83
C PHE A 154 -3.11 3.63 -10.11
N VAL A 155 -4.41 3.51 -10.29
CA VAL A 155 -5.44 4.41 -9.73
C VAL A 155 -6.45 3.62 -8.89
N SER A 156 -7.33 4.31 -8.14
CA SER A 156 -8.34 3.60 -7.36
C SER A 156 -9.35 2.85 -8.24
N SER A 157 -10.02 1.85 -7.69
CA SER A 157 -11.08 1.12 -8.39
C SER A 157 -12.22 2.02 -8.88
N ALA A 158 -12.50 3.13 -8.18
CA ALA A 158 -13.46 4.15 -8.58
C ALA A 158 -13.14 4.76 -9.96
N ALA A 159 -11.87 4.76 -10.38
CA ALA A 159 -11.46 5.24 -11.69
C ALA A 159 -12.06 4.42 -12.86
N ALA A 160 -12.51 3.20 -12.61
CA ALA A 160 -13.16 2.37 -13.64
C ALA A 160 -14.42 3.03 -14.22
N SER A 161 -15.17 3.78 -13.40
CA SER A 161 -16.37 4.52 -13.82
C SER A 161 -16.06 5.82 -14.60
N LYS A 162 -14.81 6.32 -14.51
CA LYS A 162 -14.32 7.57 -15.13
C LYS A 162 -13.07 7.28 -15.98
N ARG A 163 -13.14 6.22 -16.79
CA ARG A 163 -11.98 5.69 -17.52
C ARG A 163 -11.34 6.71 -18.45
N ALA A 164 -12.16 7.39 -19.26
CA ALA A 164 -11.68 8.35 -20.25
C ALA A 164 -10.94 9.52 -19.61
N GLU A 165 -11.48 10.06 -18.51
CA GLU A 165 -10.86 11.15 -17.78
C GLU A 165 -9.55 10.73 -17.12
N ASN A 166 -9.52 9.53 -16.54
CA ASN A 166 -8.28 8.97 -15.97
C ASN A 166 -7.22 8.70 -17.03
N ASP A 167 -7.59 8.21 -18.20
CA ASP A 167 -6.66 7.99 -19.33
C ASP A 167 -6.03 9.33 -19.77
N ILE A 168 -6.80 10.43 -19.80
CA ILE A 168 -6.29 11.77 -20.11
C ILE A 168 -5.28 12.23 -19.02
N LEU A 169 -5.65 12.06 -17.75
CA LEU A 169 -4.81 12.52 -16.63
C LEU A 169 -3.54 11.66 -16.45
N CYS A 170 -3.58 10.40 -16.84
CA CYS A 170 -2.41 9.52 -16.79
C CYS A 170 -1.51 9.65 -18.03
N ALA A 171 -2.01 10.21 -19.15
CA ALA A 171 -1.24 10.24 -20.40
C ALA A 171 0.17 10.85 -20.22
N PRO A 172 1.21 10.32 -20.92
CA PRO A 172 1.19 9.29 -21.94
C PRO A 172 1.25 7.84 -21.39
N ALA A 173 1.08 7.63 -20.08
CA ALA A 173 0.89 6.30 -19.49
C ALA A 173 -0.56 5.82 -19.71
N THR A 174 -0.78 4.52 -19.56
CA THR A 174 -2.12 3.96 -19.41
C THR A 174 -2.52 3.93 -17.94
N CYS A 175 -3.82 3.93 -17.60
CA CYS A 175 -4.25 3.75 -16.23
C CYS A 175 -4.78 2.33 -15.98
N GLU A 176 -4.49 1.77 -14.79
CA GLU A 176 -4.99 0.48 -14.31
C GLU A 176 -5.64 0.67 -12.94
N PRO A 177 -6.96 0.37 -12.79
CA PRO A 177 -7.64 0.47 -11.51
C PRO A 177 -7.26 -0.70 -10.59
N ILE A 178 -6.90 -0.41 -9.33
CA ILE A 178 -6.62 -1.39 -8.28
C ILE A 178 -7.22 -0.86 -6.96
N PRO A 179 -7.93 -1.69 -6.17
CA PRO A 179 -8.54 -1.27 -4.90
C PRO A 179 -7.53 -0.70 -3.89
N SER A 180 -6.54 -1.49 -3.52
CA SER A 180 -5.55 -1.21 -2.49
C SER A 180 -4.50 -0.19 -2.93
N ILE A 181 -4.32 0.90 -2.18
CA ILE A 181 -3.21 1.84 -2.42
C ILE A 181 -1.86 1.21 -2.04
N ALA A 182 -1.79 0.42 -0.95
CA ALA A 182 -0.59 -0.31 -0.59
C ALA A 182 -0.11 -1.20 -1.74
N TYR A 183 -1.04 -1.93 -2.37
CA TYR A 183 -0.71 -2.80 -3.50
C TYR A 183 -0.33 -2.03 -4.76
N ARG A 184 -0.96 -0.86 -5.04
CA ARG A 184 -0.53 0.03 -6.14
C ARG A 184 0.94 0.42 -5.98
N LEU A 185 1.33 0.89 -4.77
CA LEU A 185 2.69 1.30 -4.47
C LEU A 185 3.67 0.12 -4.55
N ALA A 186 3.29 -1.05 -4.04
CA ALA A 186 4.09 -2.27 -4.10
C ALA A 186 4.34 -2.71 -5.56
N ARG A 187 3.33 -2.66 -6.43
CA ARG A 187 3.47 -2.97 -7.86
C ARG A 187 4.38 -1.99 -8.58
N VAL A 188 4.30 -0.70 -8.23
CA VAL A 188 5.24 0.31 -8.76
C VAL A 188 6.66 -0.03 -8.34
N ALA A 189 6.89 -0.34 -7.08
CA ALA A 189 8.21 -0.74 -6.58
C ALA A 189 8.72 -2.01 -7.29
N ALA A 190 7.84 -2.96 -7.61
CA ALA A 190 8.17 -4.17 -8.36
C ALA A 190 8.43 -3.95 -9.86
N GLY A 191 8.22 -2.71 -10.39
CA GLY A 191 8.49 -2.36 -11.77
C GLY A 191 7.31 -2.55 -12.72
N ASP A 192 6.10 -2.81 -12.21
CA ASP A 192 4.90 -3.02 -13.02
C ASP A 192 4.30 -1.70 -13.55
N GLY A 193 4.71 -0.54 -13.00
CA GLY A 193 4.22 0.79 -13.38
C GLY A 193 5.11 1.92 -12.90
N ALA A 194 4.77 3.15 -13.27
CA ALA A 194 5.54 4.35 -12.92
C ALA A 194 5.05 5.03 -11.63
N ALA A 195 3.77 4.97 -11.34
CA ALA A 195 3.17 5.60 -10.16
C ALA A 195 1.89 4.91 -9.69
N GLY A 196 1.62 5.00 -8.39
CA GLY A 196 0.34 4.70 -7.75
C GLY A 196 -0.25 5.98 -7.15
N VAL A 197 -1.55 6.24 -7.42
CA VAL A 197 -2.22 7.49 -7.03
C VAL A 197 -3.42 7.19 -6.16
N SER A 198 -3.58 7.93 -5.06
CA SER A 198 -4.84 8.06 -4.33
C SER A 198 -5.29 9.51 -4.35
N LEU A 199 -6.55 9.73 -4.74
CA LEU A 199 -7.21 11.05 -4.72
C LEU A 199 -8.05 11.25 -3.45
N TYR A 200 -8.07 10.26 -2.57
CA TYR A 200 -8.74 10.29 -1.27
C TYR A 200 -7.69 10.33 -0.16
N PRO A 201 -8.04 10.87 0.99
CA PRO A 201 -7.18 10.86 2.16
C PRO A 201 -6.66 9.44 2.45
N VAL A 202 -5.40 9.38 2.84
CA VAL A 202 -4.75 8.13 3.24
C VAL A 202 -4.24 8.24 4.67
N SER A 203 -4.11 7.11 5.33
CA SER A 203 -3.50 7.00 6.66
C SER A 203 -2.10 6.38 6.57
N PRO A 204 -1.25 6.47 7.60
CA PRO A 204 0.06 5.83 7.58
C PRO A 204 0.00 4.32 7.32
N HIS A 205 -1.01 3.60 7.83
CA HIS A 205 -1.17 2.16 7.64
C HIS A 205 -1.39 1.80 6.16
N ASP A 206 -2.02 2.67 5.37
CA ASP A 206 -2.23 2.47 3.94
C ASP A 206 -0.91 2.50 3.15
N ILE A 207 0.08 3.30 3.57
CA ILE A 207 1.19 3.65 2.68
C ILE A 207 2.60 3.37 3.22
N VAL A 208 2.81 3.16 4.53
CA VAL A 208 4.17 2.97 5.10
C VAL A 208 4.88 1.77 4.47
N ALA A 209 4.19 0.63 4.30
CA ALA A 209 4.79 -0.55 3.67
C ALA A 209 5.17 -0.26 2.21
N GLY A 210 4.25 0.29 1.42
CA GLY A 210 4.50 0.69 0.04
C GLY A 210 5.61 1.73 -0.08
N HIS A 211 5.72 2.66 0.88
CA HIS A 211 6.79 3.66 0.93
C HIS A 211 8.17 3.02 1.13
N ALA A 212 8.28 2.06 2.06
CA ALA A 212 9.53 1.30 2.24
C ALA A 212 9.94 0.59 0.95
N LEU A 213 8.99 -0.05 0.26
CA LEU A 213 9.24 -0.71 -1.03
C LEU A 213 9.70 0.27 -2.11
N LEU A 214 9.08 1.45 -2.21
CA LEU A 214 9.49 2.50 -3.17
C LEU A 214 10.88 3.04 -2.88
N LYS A 215 11.22 3.29 -1.60
CA LYS A 215 12.57 3.72 -1.21
C LYS A 215 13.65 2.72 -1.65
N ALA A 216 13.36 1.42 -1.62
CA ALA A 216 14.28 0.37 -2.09
C ALA A 216 14.72 0.54 -3.56
N VAL A 217 13.89 1.20 -4.37
CA VAL A 217 14.11 1.38 -5.82
C VAL A 217 14.33 2.84 -6.21
N GLY A 218 14.55 3.72 -5.22
CA GLY A 218 14.81 5.15 -5.44
C GLY A 218 13.56 5.99 -5.75
N GLY A 219 12.37 5.46 -5.46
CA GLY A 219 11.10 6.18 -5.48
C GLY A 219 10.80 6.89 -4.17
N ASP A 220 9.71 7.66 -4.15
CA ASP A 220 9.18 8.35 -2.95
C ASP A 220 7.65 8.48 -3.05
N ILE A 221 7.02 9.00 -2.00
CA ILE A 221 5.60 9.35 -1.99
C ILE A 221 5.46 10.85 -1.72
N PHE A 222 4.60 11.51 -2.49
CA PHE A 222 4.33 12.94 -2.40
C PHE A 222 2.87 13.18 -2.04
N ASP A 223 2.61 14.23 -1.26
CA ASP A 223 1.27 14.72 -0.96
C ASP A 223 0.68 15.55 -2.13
N GLN A 224 -0.53 16.09 -1.92
CA GLN A 224 -1.25 16.94 -2.88
C GLN A 224 -0.49 18.22 -3.27
N ASP A 225 0.44 18.69 -2.45
CA ASP A 225 1.26 19.88 -2.68
C ASP A 225 2.62 19.53 -3.32
N GLY A 226 2.89 18.24 -3.57
CA GLY A 226 4.16 17.76 -4.07
C GLY A 226 5.27 17.70 -3.02
N LYS A 227 4.93 17.80 -1.74
CA LYS A 227 5.88 17.62 -0.64
C LYS A 227 6.07 16.13 -0.37
N PRO A 228 7.31 15.67 -0.14
CA PRO A 228 7.54 14.29 0.26
C PRO A 228 6.83 13.97 1.58
N ILE A 229 6.08 12.88 1.61
CA ILE A 229 5.40 12.41 2.82
C ILE A 229 6.45 11.90 3.80
N ARG A 230 6.31 12.31 5.07
CA ARG A 230 7.18 11.91 6.18
C ARG A 230 6.32 11.60 7.41
N TYR A 231 6.86 10.75 8.28
CA TYR A 231 6.18 10.29 9.47
C TYR A 231 6.89 10.78 10.72
N THR A 232 6.14 10.97 11.80
CA THR A 232 6.68 11.13 13.13
C THR A 232 7.11 9.77 13.70
N VAL A 233 7.83 9.76 14.81
CA VAL A 233 8.15 8.51 15.55
C VAL A 233 6.88 7.77 16.01
N SER A 234 5.78 8.48 16.21
CA SER A 234 4.46 7.93 16.52
C SER A 234 3.66 7.49 15.31
N ALA A 235 4.29 7.29 14.17
CA ALA A 235 3.65 6.87 12.92
C ALA A 235 2.45 7.75 12.52
N GLU A 236 2.60 9.06 12.68
CA GLU A 236 1.65 10.06 12.17
C GLU A 236 2.27 10.80 11.00
N PHE A 237 1.44 11.36 10.14
CA PHE A 237 1.94 12.29 9.14
C PHE A 237 2.40 13.59 9.80
N ILE A 238 3.51 14.16 9.30
CA ILE A 238 3.98 15.49 9.72
C ILE A 238 3.02 16.57 9.24
N TYR A 239 2.33 16.34 8.11
CA TYR A 239 1.32 17.22 7.51
C TYR A 239 0.11 16.41 7.08
N PRO A 240 -1.11 17.00 6.99
CA PRO A 240 -2.28 16.32 6.44
C PRO A 240 -2.06 15.83 5.01
N VAL A 241 -2.44 14.60 4.71
CA VAL A 241 -2.32 13.96 3.41
C VAL A 241 -3.71 13.66 2.85
N GLU A 242 -4.18 14.55 1.98
CA GLU A 242 -5.49 14.42 1.32
C GLU A 242 -5.42 13.60 0.04
N GLN A 243 -4.26 13.58 -0.60
CA GLN A 243 -3.96 12.81 -1.80
C GLN A 243 -2.52 12.32 -1.74
N CYS A 244 -2.23 11.18 -2.36
CA CYS A 244 -0.85 10.74 -2.48
C CYS A 244 -0.50 10.27 -3.90
N PHE A 245 0.76 10.52 -4.27
CA PHE A 245 1.38 10.15 -5.53
C PHE A 245 2.69 9.43 -5.21
N GLY A 246 2.70 8.11 -5.30
CA GLY A 246 3.87 7.30 -4.96
C GLY A 246 4.46 6.60 -6.16
N GLY A 247 5.79 6.70 -6.33
CA GLY A 247 6.46 6.06 -7.45
C GLY A 247 7.80 6.68 -7.81
N GLN A 248 8.14 6.63 -9.08
CA GLN A 248 9.33 7.30 -9.60
C GLN A 248 9.15 8.83 -9.50
N VAL A 249 10.14 9.52 -8.96
CA VAL A 249 10.04 10.95 -8.60
C VAL A 249 9.59 11.81 -9.78
N GLU A 250 10.16 11.63 -10.97
CA GLU A 250 9.83 12.43 -12.16
C GLU A 250 8.41 12.13 -12.67
N ALA A 251 7.97 10.87 -12.60
CA ALA A 251 6.60 10.49 -12.94
C ALA A 251 5.60 11.14 -11.99
N CYS A 252 5.85 11.08 -10.67
CA CYS A 252 5.01 11.70 -9.66
C CYS A 252 4.93 13.23 -9.85
N ARG A 253 6.07 13.90 -10.08
CA ARG A 253 6.11 15.35 -10.35
C ARG A 253 5.29 15.72 -11.57
N THR A 254 5.36 14.93 -12.64
CA THR A 254 4.55 15.15 -13.84
C THR A 254 3.06 14.97 -13.55
N LEU A 255 2.68 13.93 -12.81
CA LEU A 255 1.28 13.68 -12.45
C LEU A 255 0.71 14.79 -11.55
N LEU A 256 1.50 15.31 -10.61
CA LEU A 256 1.10 16.40 -9.72
C LEU A 256 0.74 17.70 -10.47
N THR A 257 1.23 17.91 -11.68
CA THR A 257 0.83 19.08 -12.49
C THR A 257 -0.56 18.96 -13.12
N ARG A 258 -1.22 17.78 -12.99
CA ARG A 258 -2.51 17.50 -13.60
C ARG A 258 -3.68 17.99 -12.73
N GLN A 259 -4.83 18.21 -13.36
CA GLN A 259 -6.03 18.72 -12.67
C GLN A 259 -6.90 17.58 -12.09
N TRP A 260 -6.33 16.77 -11.20
CA TRP A 260 -7.00 15.60 -10.60
C TRP A 260 -8.30 15.94 -9.89
N LEU A 261 -8.41 17.12 -9.27
CA LEU A 261 -9.63 17.58 -8.58
C LEU A 261 -10.85 17.69 -9.48
N THR A 262 -10.67 17.74 -10.79
CA THR A 262 -11.79 17.72 -11.75
C THR A 262 -12.56 16.41 -11.70
N LEU A 263 -11.90 15.29 -11.36
CA LEU A 263 -12.54 13.99 -11.17
C LEU A 263 -13.47 13.96 -9.96
N LEU A 264 -13.12 14.67 -8.89
CA LEU A 264 -13.90 14.71 -7.65
C LEU A 264 -15.13 15.63 -7.76
N LYS A 265 -15.09 16.63 -8.63
CA LYS A 265 -16.18 17.60 -8.82
C LYS A 265 -17.32 17.08 -9.70
N LEU A 266 -17.15 15.95 -10.35
CA LEU A 266 -18.11 15.36 -11.28
C LEU A 266 -19.09 14.38 -10.63
N GLU A 267 -19.14 14.29 -9.31
CA GLU A 267 -20.17 13.53 -8.61
C GLU A 267 -21.42 14.41 -8.43
N PRO A 268 -22.53 14.15 -9.15
CA PRO A 268 -23.79 14.75 -8.81
C PRO A 268 -24.33 14.03 -7.57
N GLY A 269 -24.30 14.73 -6.44
CA GLY A 269 -25.13 14.45 -5.26
C GLY A 269 -25.05 13.02 -4.74
N ALA A 270 -24.25 12.82 -3.67
CA ALA A 270 -24.49 11.75 -2.73
C ALA A 270 -25.59 12.18 -1.76
#